data_140068a28854726126a5fe05c3b2a28d
#
_entry.id   140068a28854726126a5fe05c3b2a28d
#
_cell.length_a   1.000
_cell.length_b   1.000
_cell.length_c   1.000
_cell.angle_alpha   90.00
_cell.angle_beta   90.00
_cell.angle_gamma   90.00
#
_symmetry.space_group_name_H-M   'P 1'
#
loop_
_entity.id
_entity.type
_entity.pdbx_description
1 polymer ?
#
loop_
_entity_poly.entity_id
_entity_poly.type
_entity_poly.pdbx_seq_one_letter_code
_entity_poly.pdbx_strand_id
1 'polypeptide(L)'
;MIILNYRDARPIYEQVRDGLRRLIVSGAIADGEKLPSVRALASQLAINPKTIQRAYSELESVGYAASVPGKGSFAVRRERAEDDARRLALIDTLRETLRELRALGMTTAELDAIYREEEEK
;
A
#
# COMPACT_ATOMS: atom_id res chain seq x y z
N MET A 1 -7.50 -6.33 13.76
CA MET A 1 -8.23 -7.09 12.73
C MET A 1 -8.49 -6.21 11.51
N ILE A 2 -8.42 -6.78 10.33
CA ILE A 2 -8.68 -6.06 9.08
C ILE A 2 -10.13 -6.30 8.68
N ILE A 3 -10.88 -5.21 8.52
CA ILE A 3 -12.26 -5.27 8.07
C ILE A 3 -12.31 -4.69 6.67
N LEU A 4 -12.75 -5.50 5.70
CA LEU A 4 -12.88 -5.08 4.31
C LEU A 4 -14.28 -4.56 4.05
N ASN A 5 -14.36 -3.46 3.30
CA ASN A 5 -15.63 -2.89 2.86
C ASN A 5 -15.68 -2.90 1.33
N TYR A 6 -16.44 -3.82 0.76
CA TYR A 6 -16.57 -3.95 -0.70
C TYR A 6 -17.37 -2.82 -1.33
N ARG A 7 -18.08 -2.01 -0.52
CA ARG A 7 -18.83 -0.84 -0.99
C ARG A 7 -17.98 0.43 -1.02
N ASP A 8 -16.79 0.38 -0.38
CA ASP A 8 -15.85 1.49 -0.42
C ASP A 8 -15.30 1.62 -1.84
N ALA A 9 -15.18 2.85 -2.34
CA ALA A 9 -14.60 3.13 -3.65
C ALA A 9 -13.11 2.77 -3.72
N ARG A 10 -12.43 2.67 -2.57
CA ARG A 10 -11.01 2.31 -2.55
C ARG A 10 -10.80 0.85 -2.91
N PRO A 11 -9.79 0.54 -3.73
CA PRO A 11 -9.44 -0.84 -4.05
C PRO A 11 -9.18 -1.67 -2.78
N ILE A 12 -9.46 -2.97 -2.86
CA ILE A 12 -9.28 -3.87 -1.71
C ILE A 12 -7.81 -3.89 -1.22
N TYR A 13 -6.83 -3.86 -2.13
CA TYR A 13 -5.42 -3.87 -1.71
C TYR A 13 -5.07 -2.65 -0.85
N GLU A 14 -5.66 -1.49 -1.12
CA GLU A 14 -5.44 -0.29 -0.31
C GLU A 14 -6.04 -0.45 1.09
N GLN A 15 -7.21 -1.06 1.19
CA GLN A 15 -7.85 -1.33 2.48
C GLN A 15 -7.01 -2.31 3.31
N VAL A 16 -6.46 -3.34 2.70
CA VAL A 16 -5.57 -4.31 3.36
C VAL A 16 -4.30 -3.62 3.84
N ARG A 17 -3.65 -2.87 2.95
CA ARG A 17 -2.44 -2.12 3.27
C ARG A 17 -2.67 -1.17 4.45
N ASP A 18 -3.72 -0.36 4.40
CA ASP A 18 -4.01 0.63 5.43
C ASP A 18 -4.40 -0.03 6.75
N GLY A 19 -5.13 -1.15 6.69
CA GLY A 19 -5.47 -1.93 7.87
C GLY A 19 -4.24 -2.48 8.58
N LEU A 20 -3.33 -3.08 7.82
CA LEU A 20 -2.05 -3.59 8.37
C LEU A 20 -1.19 -2.45 8.92
N ARG A 21 -1.09 -1.36 8.19
CA ARG A 21 -0.32 -0.18 8.64
C ARG A 21 -0.83 0.32 9.99
N ARG A 22 -2.14 0.45 10.15
CA ARG A 22 -2.73 0.88 11.43
C ARG A 22 -2.41 -0.08 12.56
N LEU A 23 -2.45 -1.38 12.31
CA LEU A 23 -2.09 -2.39 13.32
C LEU A 23 -0.63 -2.28 13.72
N ILE A 24 0.26 -2.02 12.77
CA ILE A 24 1.71 -1.86 13.03
C ILE A 24 1.97 -0.56 13.80
N VAL A 25 1.39 0.54 13.35
CA VAL A 25 1.58 1.86 13.99
C VAL A 25 1.04 1.86 15.41
N SER A 26 -0.10 1.24 15.65
CA SER A 26 -0.71 1.16 16.99
C SER A 26 0.01 0.20 17.94
N GLY A 27 0.87 -0.67 17.40
CA GLY A 27 1.53 -1.71 18.18
C GLY A 27 0.72 -2.99 18.38
N ALA A 28 -0.49 -3.07 17.78
CA ALA A 28 -1.27 -4.31 17.79
C ALA A 28 -0.51 -5.44 17.08
N ILE A 29 0.23 -5.08 16.02
CA ILE A 29 1.30 -5.94 15.47
C ILE A 29 2.60 -5.33 15.96
N ALA A 30 3.37 -6.11 16.71
CA ALA A 30 4.61 -5.63 17.31
C ALA A 30 5.71 -5.43 16.26
N ASP A 31 6.62 -4.50 16.52
CA ASP A 31 7.82 -4.35 15.70
C ASP A 31 8.60 -5.66 15.67
N GLY A 32 8.96 -6.10 14.47
CA GLY A 32 9.66 -7.37 14.28
C GLY A 32 8.75 -8.60 14.26
N GLU A 33 7.45 -8.44 14.52
CA GLU A 33 6.52 -9.56 14.47
C GLU A 33 6.36 -10.06 13.04
N LYS A 34 6.33 -11.38 12.87
CA LYS A 34 6.12 -11.99 11.56
C LYS A 34 4.68 -11.75 11.10
N LEU A 35 4.54 -11.21 9.90
CA LEU A 35 3.23 -11.06 9.26
C LEU A 35 2.74 -12.42 8.74
N PRO A 36 1.41 -12.60 8.64
CA PRO A 36 0.88 -13.80 7.98
C PRO A 36 1.44 -13.92 6.56
N SER A 37 1.61 -15.13 6.07
CA SER A 37 2.00 -15.33 4.67
C SER A 37 0.91 -14.74 3.75
N VAL A 38 1.31 -14.39 2.53
CA VAL A 38 0.37 -13.91 1.52
C VAL A 38 -0.81 -14.88 1.35
N ARG A 39 -0.51 -16.18 1.25
CA ARG A 39 -1.53 -17.21 1.10
C ARG A 39 -2.44 -17.31 2.32
N ALA A 40 -1.86 -17.27 3.51
CA ALA A 40 -2.65 -17.37 4.75
C ALA A 40 -3.62 -16.20 4.88
N LEU A 41 -3.15 -14.97 4.67
CA LEU A 41 -4.01 -13.80 4.76
C LEU A 41 -5.05 -13.78 3.64
N ALA A 42 -4.68 -14.14 2.43
CA ALA A 42 -5.62 -14.25 1.31
C ALA A 42 -6.75 -15.24 1.62
N SER A 43 -6.40 -16.37 2.22
CA SER A 43 -7.37 -17.38 2.64
C SER A 43 -8.29 -16.86 3.74
N GLN A 44 -7.73 -16.21 4.76
CA GLN A 44 -8.50 -15.63 5.86
C GLN A 44 -9.50 -14.57 5.40
N LEU A 45 -9.09 -13.73 4.46
CA LEU A 45 -9.92 -12.64 3.95
C LEU A 45 -10.76 -13.03 2.74
N ALA A 46 -10.57 -14.25 2.22
CA ALA A 46 -11.24 -14.75 1.01
C ALA A 46 -11.02 -13.85 -0.20
N ILE A 47 -9.79 -13.42 -0.42
CA ILE A 47 -9.42 -12.57 -1.56
C ILE A 47 -8.21 -13.14 -2.30
N ASN A 48 -7.96 -12.60 -3.50
CA ASN A 48 -6.89 -13.07 -4.36
C ASN A 48 -5.51 -12.82 -3.73
N PRO A 49 -4.61 -13.84 -3.70
CA PRO A 49 -3.25 -13.64 -3.20
C PRO A 49 -2.47 -12.49 -3.86
N LYS A 50 -2.73 -12.20 -5.12
CA LYS A 50 -2.09 -11.07 -5.81
C LYS A 50 -2.46 -9.71 -5.17
N THR A 51 -3.68 -9.59 -4.68
CA THR A 51 -4.15 -8.40 -3.97
C THR A 51 -3.38 -8.23 -2.66
N ILE A 52 -3.18 -9.31 -1.92
CA ILE A 52 -2.38 -9.31 -0.70
C ILE A 52 -0.92 -8.99 -1.00
N GLN A 53 -0.37 -9.61 -2.04
CA GLN A 53 1.01 -9.36 -2.44
C GLN A 53 1.24 -7.88 -2.76
N ARG A 54 0.31 -7.26 -3.44
CA ARG A 54 0.38 -5.82 -3.75
C ARG A 54 0.38 -4.97 -2.48
N ALA A 55 -0.50 -5.29 -1.53
CA ALA A 55 -0.56 -4.61 -0.24
C ALA A 55 0.77 -4.73 0.51
N TYR A 56 1.34 -5.93 0.57
CA TYR A 56 2.62 -6.18 1.23
C TYR A 56 3.78 -5.44 0.55
N SER A 57 3.80 -5.43 -0.78
CA SER A 57 4.82 -4.71 -1.54
C SER A 57 4.79 -3.21 -1.26
N GLU A 58 3.61 -2.63 -1.13
CA GLU A 58 3.47 -1.22 -0.79
C GLU A 58 3.89 -0.91 0.65
N LEU A 59 3.54 -1.78 1.60
CA LEU A 59 4.03 -1.64 2.98
C LEU A 59 5.54 -1.70 3.04
N GLU A 60 6.15 -2.61 2.27
CA GLU A 60 7.60 -2.74 2.21
C GLU A 60 8.25 -1.51 1.58
N SER A 61 7.67 -0.96 0.52
CA SER A 61 8.22 0.21 -0.17
C SER A 61 8.28 1.45 0.71
N VAL A 62 7.36 1.58 1.67
CA VAL A 62 7.35 2.70 2.63
C VAL A 62 7.97 2.34 3.98
N GLY A 63 8.46 1.10 4.12
CA GLY A 63 9.24 0.69 5.28
C GLY A 63 8.45 0.21 6.50
N TYR A 64 7.17 -0.13 6.34
CA TYR A 64 6.38 -0.75 7.42
C TYR A 64 6.51 -2.27 7.44
N ALA A 65 7.11 -2.84 6.42
CA ALA A 65 7.36 -4.27 6.37
C ALA A 65 8.72 -4.52 5.73
N ALA A 66 9.33 -5.63 6.09
CA ALA A 66 10.59 -6.09 5.51
C ALA A 66 10.48 -7.57 5.17
N SER A 67 10.86 -7.92 3.95
CA SER A 67 10.91 -9.32 3.51
C SER A 67 12.29 -9.88 3.82
N VAL A 68 12.31 -11.06 4.42
CA VAL A 68 13.55 -11.81 4.66
C VAL A 68 13.45 -13.12 3.85
N PRO A 69 14.30 -13.30 2.84
CA PRO A 69 14.24 -14.51 2.00
C PRO A 69 14.26 -15.79 2.84
N GLY A 70 13.34 -16.70 2.52
CA GLY A 70 13.21 -17.98 3.23
C GLY A 70 12.56 -17.89 4.61
N LYS A 71 12.31 -16.70 5.13
CA LYS A 71 11.75 -16.52 6.48
C LYS A 71 10.38 -15.85 6.50
N GLY A 72 10.09 -14.98 5.51
CA GLY A 72 8.81 -14.30 5.38
C GLY A 72 8.90 -12.79 5.51
N SER A 73 7.76 -12.17 5.75
CA SER A 73 7.64 -10.72 5.92
C SER A 73 7.44 -10.38 7.40
N PHE A 74 8.07 -9.30 7.84
CA PHE A 74 8.06 -8.89 9.24
C PHE A 74 7.63 -7.43 9.34
N ALA A 75 6.87 -7.10 10.39
CA ALA A 75 6.45 -5.74 10.66
C ALA A 75 7.64 -4.88 11.08
N VAL A 76 7.66 -3.64 10.60
CA VAL A 76 8.65 -2.63 10.99
C VAL A 76 7.90 -1.41 11.48
N ARG A 77 8.16 -0.98 12.71
CA ARG A 77 7.58 0.22 13.27
C ARG A 77 8.51 1.41 13.04
N ARG A 78 7.98 2.46 12.42
CA ARG A 78 8.77 3.64 12.10
C ARG A 78 8.37 4.80 13.01
N GLU A 79 9.37 5.64 13.33
CA GLU A 79 9.16 6.82 14.16
C GLU A 79 8.37 7.92 13.43
N ARG A 80 8.42 7.94 12.09
CA ARG A 80 7.73 8.94 11.25
C ARG A 80 6.48 8.38 10.60
N ALA A 81 5.64 7.73 11.38
CA ALA A 81 4.41 7.12 10.90
C ALA A 81 3.48 8.13 10.18
N GLU A 82 3.42 9.36 10.66
CA GLU A 82 2.58 10.42 10.06
C GLU A 82 3.04 10.80 8.66
N ASP A 83 4.35 10.94 8.45
CA ASP A 83 4.91 11.25 7.14
C ASP A 83 4.66 10.12 6.15
N ASP A 84 4.78 8.88 6.59
CA ASP A 84 4.54 7.71 5.75
C ASP A 84 3.05 7.56 5.43
N ALA A 85 2.17 7.87 6.38
CA ALA A 85 0.72 7.89 6.14
C ALA A 85 0.35 8.96 5.09
N ARG A 86 0.94 10.14 5.20
CA ARG A 86 0.74 11.23 4.23
C ARG A 86 1.24 10.82 2.85
N ARG A 87 2.39 10.19 2.78
CA ARG A 87 2.97 9.69 1.54
C ARG A 87 2.05 8.69 0.85
N LEU A 88 1.53 7.71 1.59
CA LEU A 88 0.59 6.72 1.05
C LEU A 88 -0.70 7.38 0.55
N ALA A 89 -1.24 8.33 1.29
CA ALA A 89 -2.43 9.06 0.88
C ALA A 89 -2.21 9.83 -0.42
N LEU A 90 -1.04 10.46 -0.57
CA LEU A 90 -0.68 11.18 -1.79
C LEU A 90 -0.51 10.25 -2.98
N ILE A 91 0.07 9.08 -2.78
CA ILE A 91 0.20 8.07 -3.83
C ILE A 91 -1.18 7.62 -4.33
N ASP A 92 -2.12 7.39 -3.41
CA ASP A 92 -3.48 7.02 -3.76
C ASP A 92 -4.19 8.12 -4.57
N THR A 93 -4.01 9.37 -4.16
CA THR A 93 -4.54 10.54 -4.90
C THR A 93 -3.94 10.61 -6.30
N LEU A 94 -2.64 10.39 -6.41
CA LEU A 94 -1.96 10.37 -7.70
C LEU A 94 -2.54 9.29 -8.63
N ARG A 95 -2.75 8.09 -8.10
CA ARG A 95 -3.32 6.98 -8.88
C ARG A 95 -4.72 7.30 -9.39
N GLU A 96 -5.56 7.86 -8.54
CA GLU A 96 -6.92 8.27 -8.93
C GLU A 96 -6.87 9.33 -10.02
N THR A 97 -6.00 10.33 -9.84
CA THR A 97 -5.82 11.41 -10.82
C THR A 97 -5.34 10.87 -12.16
N LEU A 98 -4.38 9.95 -12.15
CA LEU A 98 -3.89 9.32 -13.38
C LEU A 98 -4.98 8.56 -14.10
N ARG A 99 -5.83 7.83 -13.39
CA ARG A 99 -6.96 7.11 -13.99
C ARG A 99 -7.92 8.06 -14.67
N GLU A 100 -8.26 9.16 -14.01
CA GLU A 100 -9.16 10.17 -14.57
C GLU A 100 -8.56 10.84 -15.81
N LEU A 101 -7.29 11.21 -15.77
CA LEU A 101 -6.61 11.84 -16.90
C LEU A 101 -6.54 10.91 -18.11
N ARG A 102 -6.26 9.62 -17.88
CA ARG A 102 -6.27 8.62 -18.95
C ARG A 102 -7.67 8.46 -19.55
N ALA A 103 -8.69 8.47 -18.72
CA ALA A 103 -10.07 8.40 -19.19
C ALA A 103 -10.45 9.61 -20.05
N LEU A 104 -9.82 10.76 -19.82
CA LEU A 104 -9.98 11.97 -20.62
C LEU A 104 -9.09 11.99 -21.86
N GLY A 105 -8.34 10.93 -22.12
CA GLY A 105 -7.51 10.77 -23.32
C GLY A 105 -6.08 11.24 -23.19
N MET A 106 -5.61 11.54 -21.98
CA MET A 106 -4.23 11.96 -21.77
C MET A 106 -3.27 10.80 -22.03
N THR A 107 -2.23 11.06 -22.81
CA THR A 107 -1.24 10.04 -23.18
C THR A 107 -0.14 9.93 -22.13
N THR A 108 0.59 8.81 -22.16
CA THR A 108 1.77 8.62 -21.29
C THR A 108 2.81 9.71 -21.55
N ALA A 109 3.02 10.10 -22.79
CA ALA A 109 3.97 11.16 -23.13
C ALA A 109 3.61 12.50 -22.49
N GLU A 110 2.31 12.83 -22.49
CA GLU A 110 1.81 14.05 -21.83
C GLU A 110 2.02 14.00 -20.32
N LEU A 111 1.77 12.85 -19.70
CA LEU A 111 1.99 12.63 -18.26
C LEU A 111 3.47 12.74 -17.89
N ASP A 112 4.35 12.16 -18.71
CA ASP A 112 5.80 12.25 -18.52
C ASP A 112 6.29 13.70 -18.63
N ALA A 113 5.72 14.48 -19.54
CA ALA A 113 6.08 15.89 -19.70
C ALA A 113 5.78 16.67 -18.41
N ILE A 114 4.63 16.44 -17.80
CA ILE A 114 4.26 17.09 -16.53
C ILE A 114 5.23 16.68 -15.44
N TYR A 115 5.54 15.40 -15.33
CA TYR A 115 6.46 14.90 -14.32
C TYR A 115 7.85 15.53 -14.45
N ARG A 116 8.38 15.64 -15.66
CA ARG A 116 9.67 16.25 -15.92
C ARG A 116 9.70 17.74 -15.61
N GLU A 117 8.63 18.46 -15.93
CA GLU A 117 8.51 19.88 -15.59
C GLU A 117 8.61 20.09 -14.08
N GLU A 118 7.97 19.21 -13.29
CA GLU A 118 8.03 19.32 -11.83
C GLU A 118 9.43 18.95 -11.28
N GLU A 119 10.14 18.04 -11.93
CA GLU A 119 11.52 17.71 -11.54
C GLU A 119 12.49 18.87 -11.72
N GLU A 120 12.27 19.74 -12.71
CA GLU A 120 13.15 20.84 -13.03
C GLU A 120 12.98 22.08 -12.14
N LYS A 121 11.97 22.08 -11.27
CA LYS A 121 11.68 23.20 -10.37
C LYS A 121 12.46 23.17 -9.06
#